data_e139845e83fb4711dff5c99e06950d7f
#
_entry.id   e139845e83fb4711dff5c99e06950d7f
#
_cell.length_a   1.000
_cell.length_b   1.000
_cell.length_c   1.000
_cell.angle_alpha   90.00
_cell.angle_beta   90.00
_cell.angle_gamma   90.00
#
_symmetry.space_group_name_H-M   'P 1'
#
loop_
_entity.id
_entity.type
_entity.pdbx_description
1 polymer ?
#
loop_
_entity_poly.entity_id
_entity_poly.type
_entity_poly.pdbx_seq_one_letter_code
_entity_poly.pdbx_strand_id
1 'polypeptide(L)'
;MGKEIEIKLAAPDAAALEAVGADARVEAARTGTWQEIRMVTEYLDTPDRAITARKWTLRRRTENGEAVYTIKTPGDGYARGEWESRKESLHEAVRELVRLGAPGELAELAARGVSRTCGVEFLRRTAELTLDGARCALCLDDGMLLGAARRRPFCEVELELVSGEAAPMLAFAAYLQEHHALREERKSKFVRASELAE
;
A
#
# COMPACT_ATOMS: atom_id res chain seq x y z
N MET A 1 16.24 -0.35 8.03
CA MET A 1 15.11 -1.28 7.95
C MET A 1 14.15 -0.88 9.06
N GLY A 2 13.11 -0.14 8.75
CA GLY A 2 12.06 0.25 9.69
C GLY A 2 10.95 -0.80 9.70
N LYS A 3 10.41 -1.07 10.87
CA LYS A 3 9.20 -1.89 11.03
C LYS A 3 8.03 -1.02 10.61
N GLU A 4 7.40 -1.31 9.48
CA GLU A 4 6.19 -0.62 9.03
C GLU A 4 5.04 -0.98 9.99
N ILE A 5 4.46 0.02 10.64
CA ILE A 5 3.26 -0.13 11.47
C ILE A 5 2.15 0.63 10.77
N GLU A 6 1.18 -0.10 10.26
CA GLU A 6 0.08 0.43 9.46
C GLU A 6 -1.24 -0.18 9.91
N ILE A 7 -2.29 0.64 9.95
CA ILE A 7 -3.68 0.23 10.11
C ILE A 7 -4.46 0.61 8.86
N LYS A 8 -5.31 -0.32 8.39
CA LYS A 8 -6.19 -0.11 7.24
C LYS A 8 -7.65 -0.24 7.68
N LEU A 9 -8.44 0.72 7.24
CA LEU A 9 -9.86 0.80 7.55
C LEU A 9 -10.65 0.92 6.24
N ALA A 10 -11.52 -0.03 5.95
CA ALA A 10 -12.43 0.06 4.83
C ALA A 10 -13.51 1.11 5.11
N ALA A 11 -13.70 2.03 4.18
CA ALA A 11 -14.79 2.99 4.17
C ALA A 11 -15.93 2.50 3.26
N PRO A 12 -17.19 2.79 3.58
CA PRO A 12 -18.32 2.33 2.77
C PRO A 12 -18.35 2.97 1.38
N ASP A 13 -17.91 4.21 1.25
CA ASP A 13 -17.93 4.98 0.00
C ASP A 13 -16.99 6.20 0.07
N ALA A 14 -16.93 6.96 -1.02
CA ALA A 14 -16.13 8.18 -1.13
C ALA A 14 -16.63 9.29 -0.19
N ALA A 15 -17.93 9.36 0.11
CA ALA A 15 -18.46 10.37 1.03
C ALA A 15 -17.93 10.15 2.46
N ALA A 16 -17.75 8.90 2.87
CA ALA A 16 -17.12 8.59 4.15
C ALA A 16 -15.64 9.01 4.18
N LEU A 17 -14.89 8.88 3.07
CA LEU A 17 -13.52 9.41 2.98
C LEU A 17 -13.48 10.93 3.11
N GLU A 18 -14.41 11.64 2.45
CA GLU A 18 -14.52 13.09 2.58
C GLU A 18 -14.86 13.51 4.02
N ALA A 19 -15.76 12.78 4.68
CA ALA A 19 -16.10 13.02 6.08
C ALA A 19 -14.89 12.82 7.00
N VAL A 20 -14.07 11.79 6.79
CA VAL A 20 -12.80 11.60 7.51
C VAL A 20 -11.84 12.77 7.24
N GLY A 21 -11.68 13.17 5.98
CA GLY A 21 -10.80 14.27 5.60
C GLY A 21 -11.21 15.62 6.20
N ALA A 22 -12.51 15.82 6.47
CA ALA A 22 -13.08 17.02 7.08
C ALA A 22 -13.27 16.92 8.60
N ASP A 23 -12.88 15.80 9.22
CA ASP A 23 -13.00 15.61 10.67
C ASP A 23 -12.18 16.64 11.45
N ALA A 24 -12.78 17.24 12.48
CA ALA A 24 -12.14 18.30 13.26
C ALA A 24 -10.84 17.85 13.95
N ARG A 25 -10.73 16.58 14.37
CA ARG A 25 -9.50 16.04 14.95
C ARG A 25 -8.44 15.77 13.90
N VAL A 26 -8.84 15.34 12.71
CA VAL A 26 -7.92 15.21 11.56
C VAL A 26 -7.35 16.57 11.21
N GLU A 27 -8.19 17.60 11.06
CA GLU A 27 -7.76 18.97 10.75
C GLU A 27 -6.88 19.57 11.87
N ALA A 28 -7.19 19.30 13.11
CA ALA A 28 -6.38 19.78 14.25
C ALA A 28 -5.02 19.08 14.35
N ALA A 29 -4.91 17.79 13.96
CA ALA A 29 -3.68 17.02 14.00
C ALA A 29 -2.82 17.20 12.73
N ARG A 30 -3.43 17.65 11.62
CA ARG A 30 -2.78 17.74 10.31
C ARG A 30 -1.68 18.80 10.29
N THR A 31 -0.54 18.40 9.74
CA THR A 31 0.58 19.28 9.44
C THR A 31 0.71 19.46 7.93
N GLY A 32 0.75 20.71 7.48
CA GLY A 32 0.83 21.01 6.04
C GLY A 32 -0.49 20.84 5.30
N THR A 33 -0.42 20.64 3.99
CA THR A 33 -1.58 20.55 3.08
C THR A 33 -1.80 19.11 2.64
N TRP A 34 -3.05 18.80 2.26
CA TRP A 34 -3.36 17.57 1.56
C TRP A 34 -2.62 17.52 0.22
N GLN A 35 -2.10 16.35 -0.11
CA GLN A 35 -1.50 16.05 -1.40
C GLN A 35 -2.32 14.98 -2.10
N GLU A 36 -2.44 15.07 -3.42
CA GLU A 36 -3.12 14.08 -4.24
C GLU A 36 -2.11 13.34 -5.11
N ILE A 37 -2.19 12.02 -5.10
CA ILE A 37 -1.31 11.14 -5.86
C ILE A 37 -2.17 10.13 -6.61
N ARG A 38 -2.06 10.15 -7.95
CA ARG A 38 -2.67 9.11 -8.76
C ARG A 38 -1.78 7.88 -8.75
N MET A 39 -2.31 6.78 -8.29
CA MET A 39 -1.60 5.51 -8.17
C MET A 39 -2.17 4.46 -9.10
N VAL A 40 -1.31 3.85 -9.92
CA VAL A 40 -1.62 2.66 -10.70
C VAL A 40 -0.63 1.58 -10.34
N THR A 41 -1.10 0.48 -9.80
CA THR A 41 -0.26 -0.64 -9.34
C THR A 41 -0.57 -1.89 -10.14
N GLU A 42 0.45 -2.51 -10.69
CA GLU A 42 0.42 -3.82 -11.33
C GLU A 42 1.18 -4.82 -10.46
N TYR A 43 0.55 -5.91 -10.10
CA TYR A 43 1.19 -7.01 -9.41
C TYR A 43 1.67 -8.02 -10.43
N LEU A 44 2.96 -8.38 -10.34
CA LEU A 44 3.68 -9.14 -11.33
C LEU A 44 4.04 -10.52 -10.78
N ASP A 45 3.87 -11.56 -11.60
CA ASP A 45 4.31 -12.90 -11.24
C ASP A 45 4.76 -13.68 -12.50
N THR A 46 5.52 -14.74 -12.27
CA THR A 46 5.86 -15.72 -13.30
C THR A 46 4.62 -16.51 -13.75
N PRO A 47 4.60 -17.13 -14.93
CA PRO A 47 3.45 -17.92 -15.39
C PRO A 47 3.03 -19.02 -14.42
N ASP A 48 3.97 -19.62 -13.71
CA ASP A 48 3.76 -20.68 -12.72
C ASP A 48 3.56 -20.14 -11.28
N ARG A 49 3.36 -18.83 -11.11
CA ARG A 49 3.13 -18.18 -9.81
C ARG A 49 4.24 -18.38 -8.79
N ALA A 50 5.48 -18.49 -9.23
CA ALA A 50 6.61 -18.81 -8.37
C ALA A 50 6.97 -17.68 -7.38
N ILE A 51 6.63 -16.42 -7.65
CA ILE A 51 6.82 -15.29 -6.73
C ILE A 51 5.80 -15.40 -5.59
N THR A 52 4.50 -15.51 -5.93
CA THR A 52 3.43 -15.66 -4.93
C THR A 52 3.57 -16.95 -4.12
N ALA A 53 4.03 -18.06 -4.70
CA ALA A 53 4.29 -19.30 -3.98
C ALA A 53 5.34 -19.15 -2.86
N ARG A 54 6.25 -18.20 -2.97
CA ARG A 54 7.22 -17.81 -1.92
C ARG A 54 6.64 -16.82 -0.90
N LYS A 55 5.36 -16.48 -1.01
CA LYS A 55 4.71 -15.40 -0.27
C LYS A 55 5.38 -14.03 -0.51
N TRP A 56 6.02 -13.87 -1.67
CA TRP A 56 6.57 -12.62 -2.12
C TRP A 56 5.53 -11.83 -2.93
N THR A 57 5.69 -10.51 -2.96
CA THR A 57 4.88 -9.63 -3.79
C THR A 57 5.80 -8.74 -4.60
N LEU A 58 5.84 -8.93 -5.90
CA LEU A 58 6.51 -8.02 -6.84
C LEU A 58 5.46 -7.10 -7.46
N ARG A 59 5.66 -5.80 -7.36
CA ARG A 59 4.76 -4.81 -7.96
C ARG A 59 5.52 -3.76 -8.75
N ARG A 60 4.89 -3.26 -9.80
CA ARG A 60 5.21 -2.00 -10.45
C ARG A 60 4.10 -1.02 -10.11
N ARG A 61 4.44 0.10 -9.49
CA ARG A 61 3.51 1.20 -9.21
C ARG A 61 3.91 2.41 -10.04
N THR A 62 2.94 3.11 -10.60
CA THR A 62 3.13 4.43 -11.16
C THR A 62 2.54 5.45 -10.21
N GLU A 63 3.37 6.40 -9.75
CA GLU A 63 3.02 7.49 -8.85
C GLU A 63 3.17 8.79 -9.64
N ASN A 64 2.04 9.42 -10.01
CA ASN A 64 2.04 10.63 -10.86
C ASN A 64 2.90 10.51 -12.15
N GLY A 65 3.01 9.31 -12.71
CA GLY A 65 3.78 9.04 -13.92
C GLY A 65 5.16 8.40 -13.70
N GLU A 66 5.71 8.44 -12.50
CA GLU A 66 6.99 7.79 -12.17
C GLU A 66 6.81 6.31 -11.81
N ALA A 67 7.65 5.45 -12.36
CA ALA A 67 7.63 4.02 -12.08
C ALA A 67 8.43 3.67 -10.82
N VAL A 68 7.79 2.97 -9.90
CA VAL A 68 8.38 2.43 -8.66
C VAL A 68 8.15 0.92 -8.63
N TYR A 69 9.24 0.16 -8.59
CA TYR A 69 9.19 -1.29 -8.41
C TYR A 69 9.46 -1.63 -6.95
N THR A 70 8.64 -2.48 -6.39
CA THR A 70 8.77 -2.93 -4.99
C THR A 70 8.73 -4.46 -4.94
N ILE A 71 9.63 -5.04 -4.17
CA ILE A 71 9.52 -6.44 -3.72
C ILE A 71 9.31 -6.47 -2.22
N LYS A 72 8.26 -7.17 -1.80
CA LYS A 72 7.99 -7.49 -0.39
C LYS A 72 8.17 -8.98 -0.16
N THR A 73 8.86 -9.35 0.91
CA THR A 73 9.08 -10.75 1.30
C THR A 73 8.60 -10.98 2.74
N PRO A 74 8.24 -12.23 3.11
CA PRO A 74 8.00 -12.55 4.50
C PRO A 74 9.25 -12.27 5.32
N GLY A 75 9.06 -11.87 6.57
CA GLY A 75 10.12 -11.76 7.55
C GLY A 75 9.75 -12.52 8.83
N ASP A 76 10.63 -12.50 9.81
CA ASP A 76 10.38 -13.13 11.11
C ASP A 76 9.37 -12.29 11.92
N GLY A 77 8.26 -12.91 12.30
CA GLY A 77 7.18 -12.26 13.04
C GLY A 77 6.45 -11.21 12.23
N TYR A 78 6.41 -9.97 12.72
CA TYR A 78 5.76 -8.83 12.03
C TYR A 78 6.70 -8.06 11.10
N ALA A 79 7.99 -8.38 11.05
CA ALA A 79 8.94 -7.75 10.15
C ALA A 79 8.77 -8.30 8.73
N ARG A 80 8.66 -7.42 7.72
CA ARG A 80 8.68 -7.79 6.30
C ARG A 80 9.90 -7.17 5.67
N GLY A 81 10.55 -7.92 4.78
CA GLY A 81 11.55 -7.33 3.90
C GLY A 81 10.84 -6.51 2.82
N GLU A 82 11.24 -5.26 2.65
CA GLU A 82 10.75 -4.39 1.58
C GLU A 82 11.91 -3.63 0.96
N TRP A 83 11.98 -3.67 -0.37
CA TRP A 83 12.95 -2.92 -1.16
C TRP A 83 12.25 -2.23 -2.31
N GLU A 84 12.63 -1.00 -2.58
CA GLU A 84 12.09 -0.19 -3.66
C GLU A 84 13.17 0.29 -4.61
N SER A 85 12.79 0.43 -5.86
CA SER A 85 13.65 0.93 -6.94
C SER A 85 12.85 1.80 -7.91
N ARG A 86 13.33 3.02 -8.15
CA ARG A 86 12.77 3.94 -9.16
C ARG A 86 13.55 3.79 -10.45
N LYS A 87 13.08 2.93 -11.32
CA LYS A 87 13.66 2.63 -12.64
C LYS A 87 12.55 2.49 -13.68
N GLU A 88 12.88 2.79 -14.93
CA GLU A 88 11.94 2.70 -16.05
C GLU A 88 11.64 1.25 -16.45
N SER A 89 12.63 0.37 -16.37
CA SER A 89 12.50 -1.01 -16.78
C SER A 89 12.55 -1.98 -15.59
N LEU A 90 11.81 -3.09 -15.71
CA LEU A 90 11.84 -4.18 -14.74
C LEU A 90 13.25 -4.76 -14.57
N HIS A 91 14.00 -4.90 -15.67
CA HIS A 91 15.35 -5.46 -15.63
C HIS A 91 16.30 -4.62 -14.77
N GLU A 92 16.29 -3.30 -14.97
CA GLU A 92 17.11 -2.39 -14.17
C GLU A 92 16.64 -2.34 -12.72
N ALA A 93 15.31 -2.35 -12.51
CA ALA A 93 14.72 -2.35 -11.18
C ALA A 93 15.13 -3.60 -10.39
N VAL A 94 15.03 -4.79 -10.97
CA VAL A 94 15.42 -6.04 -10.33
C VAL A 94 16.90 -6.05 -9.94
N ARG A 95 17.78 -5.60 -10.83
CA ARG A 95 19.22 -5.47 -10.50
C ARG A 95 19.47 -4.55 -9.31
N GLU A 96 18.78 -3.41 -9.29
CA GLU A 96 18.91 -2.46 -8.19
C GLU A 96 18.32 -3.01 -6.88
N LEU A 97 17.15 -3.67 -6.92
CA LEU A 97 16.53 -4.31 -5.76
C LEU A 97 17.48 -5.35 -5.13
N VAL A 98 18.10 -6.21 -5.94
CA VAL A 98 19.07 -7.18 -5.47
C VAL A 98 20.33 -6.50 -4.89
N ARG A 99 20.82 -5.43 -5.53
CA ARG A 99 21.93 -4.62 -5.00
C ARG A 99 21.61 -4.01 -3.64
N LEU A 100 20.35 -3.62 -3.42
CA LEU A 100 19.85 -3.08 -2.14
C LEU A 100 19.63 -4.16 -1.07
N GLY A 101 19.82 -5.43 -1.40
CA GLY A 101 19.74 -6.56 -0.47
C GLY A 101 18.47 -7.40 -0.57
N ALA A 102 17.66 -7.22 -1.64
CA ALA A 102 16.58 -8.16 -1.94
C ALA A 102 17.17 -9.56 -2.28
N PRO A 103 16.40 -10.64 -2.07
CA PRO A 103 16.88 -12.00 -2.39
C PRO A 103 17.36 -12.13 -3.84
N GLY A 104 18.53 -12.74 -4.05
CA GLY A 104 19.12 -12.92 -5.37
C GLY A 104 18.27 -13.73 -6.35
N GLU A 105 17.48 -14.69 -5.82
CA GLU A 105 16.51 -15.47 -6.60
C GLU A 105 15.47 -14.60 -7.35
N LEU A 106 15.25 -13.36 -6.92
CA LEU A 106 14.37 -12.43 -7.64
C LEU A 106 14.84 -12.22 -9.09
N ALA A 107 16.16 -12.16 -9.32
CA ALA A 107 16.70 -11.99 -10.67
C ALA A 107 16.42 -13.21 -11.56
N GLU A 108 16.55 -14.42 -11.02
CA GLU A 108 16.25 -15.66 -11.72
C GLU A 108 14.75 -15.78 -12.06
N LEU A 109 13.88 -15.44 -11.09
CA LEU A 109 12.44 -15.44 -11.31
C LEU A 109 12.02 -14.42 -12.37
N ALA A 110 12.54 -13.21 -12.30
CA ALA A 110 12.25 -12.17 -13.29
C ALA A 110 12.74 -12.55 -14.70
N ALA A 111 13.89 -13.22 -14.81
CA ALA A 111 14.44 -13.70 -16.09
C ALA A 111 13.57 -14.77 -16.77
N ARG A 112 12.73 -15.51 -16.00
CA ARG A 112 11.75 -16.46 -16.55
C ARG A 112 10.56 -15.79 -17.24
N GLY A 113 10.51 -14.46 -17.19
CA GLY A 113 9.39 -13.64 -17.62
C GLY A 113 8.33 -13.50 -16.54
N VAL A 114 7.91 -12.27 -16.32
CA VAL A 114 6.77 -11.95 -15.42
C VAL A 114 5.73 -11.16 -16.18
N SER A 115 4.48 -11.36 -15.81
CA SER A 115 3.34 -10.64 -16.37
C SER A 115 2.43 -10.15 -15.25
N ARG A 116 1.58 -9.17 -15.58
CA ARG A 116 0.56 -8.68 -14.65
C ARG A 116 -0.45 -9.79 -14.34
N THR A 117 -0.71 -10.02 -13.07
CA THR A 117 -1.69 -10.97 -12.57
C THR A 117 -2.97 -10.30 -12.10
N CYS A 118 -2.83 -9.18 -11.42
CA CYS A 118 -3.91 -8.31 -10.97
C CYS A 118 -3.37 -6.89 -10.80
N GLY A 119 -4.21 -5.96 -10.36
CA GLY A 119 -3.78 -4.59 -10.15
C GLY A 119 -4.71 -3.79 -9.28
N VAL A 120 -4.36 -2.54 -9.06
CA VAL A 120 -5.15 -1.55 -8.33
C VAL A 120 -4.90 -0.18 -8.94
N GLU A 121 -5.94 0.59 -9.16
CA GLU A 121 -5.84 2.00 -9.53
C GLU A 121 -6.66 2.84 -8.56
N PHE A 122 -6.10 3.93 -8.05
CA PHE A 122 -6.77 4.78 -7.09
C PHE A 122 -6.17 6.19 -7.04
N LEU A 123 -6.97 7.12 -6.57
CA LEU A 123 -6.54 8.42 -6.14
C LEU A 123 -6.28 8.36 -4.64
N ARG A 124 -5.07 8.70 -4.21
CA ARG A 124 -4.68 8.86 -2.81
C ARG A 124 -4.65 10.33 -2.46
N ARG A 125 -5.41 10.72 -1.45
CA ARG A 125 -5.20 11.97 -0.74
C ARG A 125 -4.43 11.66 0.53
N THR A 126 -3.29 12.32 0.73
CA THR A 126 -2.44 12.06 1.90
C THR A 126 -2.07 13.32 2.63
N ALA A 127 -1.97 13.22 3.94
CA ALA A 127 -1.49 14.29 4.81
C ALA A 127 -0.69 13.70 5.98
N GLU A 128 0.23 14.49 6.51
CA GLU A 128 0.96 14.14 7.73
C GLU A 128 0.17 14.62 8.94
N LEU A 129 0.08 13.76 9.97
CA LEU A 129 -0.55 14.06 11.25
C LEU A 129 0.49 14.01 12.36
N THR A 130 0.32 14.88 13.37
CA THR A 130 1.02 14.77 14.65
C THR A 130 0.01 14.43 15.74
N LEU A 131 0.20 13.27 16.37
CA LEU A 131 -0.71 12.68 17.36
C LEU A 131 0.09 12.40 18.63
N ASP A 132 -0.03 13.24 19.66
CA ASP A 132 0.64 13.10 20.96
C ASP A 132 2.13 12.71 20.84
N GLY A 133 2.87 13.42 19.96
CA GLY A 133 4.29 13.19 19.70
C GLY A 133 4.62 12.10 18.67
N ALA A 134 3.64 11.31 18.22
CA ALA A 134 3.81 10.43 17.08
C ALA A 134 3.53 11.20 15.77
N ARG A 135 4.34 10.92 14.74
CA ARG A 135 4.10 11.39 13.36
C ARG A 135 3.53 10.23 12.56
N CYS A 136 2.44 10.47 11.87
CA CYS A 136 1.74 9.47 11.07
C CYS A 136 1.43 10.03 9.69
N ALA A 137 1.39 9.18 8.67
CA ALA A 137 0.76 9.49 7.39
C ALA A 137 -0.70 9.01 7.44
N LEU A 138 -1.63 9.92 7.12
CA LEU A 138 -3.03 9.58 6.86
C LEU A 138 -3.24 9.56 5.35
N CYS A 139 -3.73 8.43 4.84
CA CYS A 139 -4.05 8.26 3.43
C CYS A 139 -5.53 7.92 3.25
N LEU A 140 -6.18 8.60 2.32
CA LEU A 140 -7.56 8.37 1.90
C LEU A 140 -7.50 7.87 0.45
N ASP A 141 -7.81 6.60 0.23
CA ASP A 141 -7.71 5.93 -1.06
C ASP A 141 -9.11 5.66 -1.63
N ASP A 142 -9.40 6.20 -2.79
CA ASP A 142 -10.61 5.92 -3.57
C ASP A 142 -10.22 5.32 -4.93
N GLY A 143 -10.70 4.11 -5.22
CA GLY A 143 -10.30 3.45 -6.45
C GLY A 143 -10.92 2.11 -6.75
N MET A 144 -10.19 1.34 -7.55
CA MET A 144 -10.65 0.10 -8.16
C MET A 144 -9.63 -1.02 -7.99
N LEU A 145 -10.06 -2.14 -7.46
CA LEU A 145 -9.34 -3.42 -7.51
C LEU A 145 -9.56 -4.05 -8.88
N LEU A 146 -8.49 -4.52 -9.52
CA LEU A 146 -8.49 -5.03 -10.89
C LEU A 146 -8.04 -6.49 -10.92
N GLY A 147 -8.97 -7.42 -11.07
CA GLY A 147 -8.69 -8.80 -11.40
C GLY A 147 -8.44 -9.01 -12.91
N ALA A 148 -8.52 -10.26 -13.39
CA ALA A 148 -8.36 -10.58 -14.80
C ALA A 148 -9.55 -10.04 -15.64
N ALA A 149 -10.78 -10.34 -15.22
CA ALA A 149 -12.01 -9.91 -15.89
C ALA A 149 -12.96 -9.12 -14.98
N ARG A 150 -12.72 -9.13 -13.68
CA ARG A 150 -13.58 -8.52 -12.67
C ARG A 150 -12.91 -7.27 -12.10
N ARG A 151 -13.77 -6.29 -11.76
CA ARG A 151 -13.35 -5.06 -11.07
C ARG A 151 -14.23 -4.86 -9.86
N ARG A 152 -13.67 -4.29 -8.78
CA ARG A 152 -14.41 -3.98 -7.57
C ARG A 152 -13.95 -2.63 -7.00
N PRO A 153 -14.87 -1.67 -6.79
CA PRO A 153 -14.50 -0.41 -6.14
C PRO A 153 -14.08 -0.67 -4.69
N PHE A 154 -13.24 0.22 -4.17
CA PHE A 154 -12.89 0.26 -2.77
C PHE A 154 -12.63 1.69 -2.32
N CYS A 155 -12.95 1.96 -1.06
CA CYS A 155 -12.56 3.15 -0.34
C CYS A 155 -11.85 2.70 0.94
N GLU A 156 -10.68 3.29 1.24
CA GLU A 156 -9.83 2.85 2.34
C GLU A 156 -9.14 4.03 3.01
N VAL A 157 -9.10 4.02 4.33
CA VAL A 157 -8.27 4.91 5.14
C VAL A 157 -7.08 4.11 5.64
N GLU A 158 -5.86 4.60 5.41
CA GLU A 158 -4.63 4.03 5.96
C GLU A 158 -4.00 5.03 6.92
N LEU A 159 -3.59 4.55 8.09
CA LEU A 159 -2.74 5.27 9.03
C LEU A 159 -1.43 4.52 9.15
N GLU A 160 -0.32 5.16 8.81
CA GLU A 160 1.03 4.61 8.86
C GLU A 160 1.88 5.41 9.84
N LEU A 161 2.56 4.72 10.76
CA LEU A 161 3.46 5.34 11.71
C LEU A 161 4.78 5.71 11.02
N VAL A 162 5.06 7.00 10.94
CA VAL A 162 6.33 7.54 10.41
C VAL A 162 7.40 7.57 11.50
N SER A 163 7.04 8.01 12.72
CA SER A 163 7.95 8.04 13.87
C SER A 163 7.20 8.20 15.18
N GLY A 164 7.83 7.81 16.28
CA GLY A 164 7.24 7.85 17.62
C GLY A 164 6.61 6.52 18.04
N GLU A 165 5.73 6.58 19.03
CA GLU A 165 5.03 5.42 19.59
C GLU A 165 3.75 5.10 18.79
N ALA A 166 3.41 3.82 18.67
CA ALA A 166 2.23 3.39 17.93
C ALA A 166 0.90 3.69 18.67
N ALA A 167 0.94 3.78 19.99
CA ALA A 167 -0.28 3.88 20.79
C ALA A 167 -1.17 5.10 20.44
N PRO A 168 -0.66 6.33 20.22
CA PRO A 168 -1.48 7.46 19.78
C PRO A 168 -2.15 7.23 18.44
N MET A 169 -1.42 6.64 17.47
CA MET A 169 -1.97 6.32 16.14
C MET A 169 -3.09 5.27 16.24
N LEU A 170 -2.91 4.22 17.04
CA LEU A 170 -3.93 3.19 17.24
C LEU A 170 -5.19 3.74 17.93
N ALA A 171 -5.03 4.62 18.93
CA ALA A 171 -6.14 5.30 19.57
C ALA A 171 -6.90 6.21 18.58
N PHE A 172 -6.17 6.91 17.71
CA PHE A 172 -6.76 7.75 16.68
C PHE A 172 -7.51 6.92 15.62
N ALA A 173 -6.96 5.77 15.20
CA ALA A 173 -7.65 4.85 14.31
C ALA A 173 -8.97 4.33 14.90
N ALA A 174 -8.96 3.98 16.20
CA ALA A 174 -10.19 3.57 16.91
C ALA A 174 -11.23 4.69 16.94
N TYR A 175 -10.80 5.94 17.20
CA TYR A 175 -11.68 7.11 17.12
C TYR A 175 -12.32 7.24 15.73
N LEU A 176 -11.54 7.16 14.66
CA LEU A 176 -12.07 7.26 13.29
C LEU A 176 -13.06 6.13 12.98
N GLN A 177 -12.80 4.90 13.44
CA GLN A 177 -13.72 3.77 13.28
C GLN A 177 -15.07 4.04 13.96
N GLU A 178 -15.05 4.59 15.16
CA GLU A 178 -16.27 4.87 15.94
C GLU A 178 -17.14 5.96 15.29
N HIS A 179 -16.50 7.00 14.68
CA HIS A 179 -17.20 8.20 14.22
C HIS A 179 -17.54 8.20 12.73
N HIS A 180 -16.91 7.35 11.91
CA HIS A 180 -17.03 7.40 10.45
C HIS A 180 -17.48 6.08 9.80
N ALA A 181 -18.11 5.16 10.55
CA ALA A 181 -18.59 3.85 10.07
C ALA A 181 -17.50 3.03 9.36
N LEU A 182 -16.22 3.20 9.74
CA LEU A 182 -15.11 2.48 9.18
C LEU A 182 -14.96 1.08 9.80
N ARG A 183 -14.41 0.14 9.05
CA ARG A 183 -14.18 -1.23 9.51
C ARG A 183 -12.74 -1.64 9.26
N GLU A 184 -12.12 -2.36 10.19
CA GLU A 184 -10.77 -2.88 9.99
C GLU A 184 -10.69 -3.73 8.71
N GLU A 185 -9.70 -3.43 7.83
CA GLU A 185 -9.41 -4.21 6.63
C GLU A 185 -8.05 -4.92 6.80
N ARG A 186 -8.10 -6.22 6.99
CA ARG A 186 -6.90 -7.04 7.22
C ARG A 186 -6.21 -7.50 5.96
N LYS A 187 -6.97 -7.58 4.85
CA LYS A 187 -6.42 -8.02 3.57
C LYS A 187 -5.72 -6.85 2.87
N SER A 188 -4.55 -7.11 2.33
CA SER A 188 -3.88 -6.11 1.49
C SER A 188 -4.64 -5.89 0.17
N LYS A 189 -4.42 -4.76 -0.48
CA LYS A 189 -4.93 -4.48 -1.83
C LYS A 189 -4.55 -5.60 -2.82
N PHE A 190 -3.32 -6.17 -2.68
CA PHE A 190 -2.88 -7.34 -3.47
C PHE A 190 -3.79 -8.55 -3.28
N VAL A 191 -4.02 -8.95 -2.04
CA VAL A 191 -4.85 -10.13 -1.73
C VAL A 191 -6.26 -9.95 -2.29
N ARG A 192 -6.88 -8.77 -2.06
CA ARG A 192 -8.24 -8.47 -2.56
C ARG A 192 -8.31 -8.43 -4.08
N ALA A 193 -7.28 -7.91 -4.77
CA ALA A 193 -7.22 -7.88 -6.23
C ALA A 193 -6.97 -9.28 -6.82
N SER A 194 -6.14 -10.11 -6.18
CA SER A 194 -5.86 -11.47 -6.63
C SER A 194 -7.09 -12.39 -6.52
N GLU A 195 -7.91 -12.23 -5.47
CA GLU A 195 -9.20 -12.94 -5.33
C GLU A 195 -10.21 -12.62 -6.45
N LEU A 196 -10.03 -11.49 -7.14
CA LEU A 196 -10.82 -11.14 -8.33
C LEU A 196 -10.22 -11.71 -9.64
N ALA A 197 -8.99 -12.19 -9.60
CA ALA A 197 -8.32 -12.76 -10.76
C ALA A 197 -8.59 -14.27 -10.92
N GLU A 198 -9.09 -14.91 -9.88
CA GLU A 198 -9.63 -16.27 -9.86
C GLU A 198 -11.09 -16.31 -10.36
#